data_d0c4bee3b66e13b0aed0e231805156af
#
_entry.id   d0c4bee3b66e13b0aed0e231805156af
#
_cell.length_a   1.000
_cell.length_b   1.000
_cell.length_c   1.000
_cell.angle_alpha   90.00
_cell.angle_beta   90.00
_cell.angle_gamma   90.00
#
_symmetry.space_group_name_H-M   'P 1'
#
loop_
_entity.id
_entity.type
_entity.pdbx_description
1 polymer ?
#
loop_
_entity_poly.entity_id
_entity_poly.type
_entity_poly.pdbx_seq_one_letter_code
_entity_poly.pdbx_strand_id
1 'polypeptide(L)'
;MCRYGVTLTLLVLLSGCATQSGGAPWTHWVCDGDIDLHWRPVEGAADQVEVRLEGTERVYQLHRQEAGSGAFYTDGQLAFHSKGKQGLVYWAQTDELIGRGCKAPGK
;
A
#
# COMPACT_ATOMS: atom_id res chain seq x y z
N MET A 1 -53.92 -11.06 2.64
CA MET A 1 -53.39 -10.97 2.54
C MET A 1 -52.42 -10.67 2.53
N CYS A 2 -52.32 -10.69 2.48
CA CYS A 2 -51.40 -10.51 2.32
C CYS A 2 -50.62 -10.27 2.37
N ARG A 3 -50.61 -10.26 2.52
CA ARG A 3 -49.84 -10.12 2.46
C ARG A 3 -48.89 -9.80 2.51
N TYR A 4 -48.90 -9.67 2.60
CA TYR A 4 -48.03 -9.44 2.51
C TYR A 4 -47.10 -9.14 2.57
N GLY A 5 -47.13 -9.31 2.70
CA GLY A 5 -46.33 -9.04 2.58
C GLY A 5 -45.42 -8.83 2.78
N VAL A 6 -45.22 -8.72 2.77
CA VAL A 6 -44.31 -8.56 2.80
C VAL A 6 -43.29 -8.30 2.89
N THR A 7 -43.09 -8.30 2.80
CA THR A 7 -42.14 -8.07 2.74
C THR A 7 -41.08 -7.82 2.82
N LEU A 8 -40.94 -7.72 2.70
CA LEU A 8 -39.91 -7.46 2.64
C LEU A 8 -38.83 -7.29 2.78
N THR A 9 -38.63 -7.28 2.74
CA THR A 9 -37.63 -7.08 2.70
C THR A 9 -36.55 -6.86 2.73
N LEU A 10 -36.42 -6.77 2.61
CA LEU A 10 -35.34 -6.47 2.48
C LEU A 10 -34.33 -6.29 2.59
N LEU A 11 -34.16 -6.23 2.53
CA LEU A 11 -33.14 -5.98 2.48
C LEU A 11 -32.10 -5.77 2.56
N VAL A 12 -31.96 -5.69 2.53
CA VAL A 12 -31.00 -5.43 2.45
C VAL A 12 -30.01 -5.26 2.49
N LEU A 13 -29.93 -5.28 2.42
CA LEU A 13 -28.94 -5.07 2.29
C LEU A 13 -27.92 -4.85 2.33
N LEU A 14 -27.79 -4.80 2.29
CA LEU A 14 -26.82 -4.57 2.17
C LEU A 14 -25.86 -4.33 2.17
N SER A 15 -25.73 -4.24 2.14
CA SER A 15 -24.87 -4.00 1.98
C SER A 15 -23.89 -3.79 2.00
N GLY A 16 -23.59 -3.75 2.02
CA GLY A 16 -22.73 -3.48 1.84
C GLY A 16 -21.78 -3.35 1.99
N CYS A 17 -21.53 -3.28 1.92
CA CYS A 17 -20.66 -3.12 1.89
C CYS A 17 -19.65 -3.14 1.91
N ALA A 18 -19.41 -3.26 1.96
CA ALA A 18 -18.53 -3.35 1.92
C ALA A 18 -17.56 -3.30 1.61
N THR A 19 -17.18 -3.14 1.42
CA THR A 19 -16.38 -3.11 0.99
C THR A 19 -15.31 -2.76 1.12
N GLN A 20 -14.91 -2.50 1.36
CA GLN A 20 -13.96 -2.12 1.39
C GLN A 20 -12.87 -2.55 1.57
N SER A 21 -12.36 -2.73 1.24
CA SER A 21 -11.35 -3.18 1.29
C SER A 21 -10.43 -2.64 1.88
N GLY A 22 -10.32 -2.32 2.36
CA GLY A 22 -9.62 -1.81 2.83
C GLY A 22 -8.44 -1.59 3.21
N GLY A 23 -7.97 -1.13 3.81
CA GLY A 23 -6.68 -0.84 4.15
C GLY A 23 -6.58 0.60 4.41
N ALA A 24 -5.44 1.01 4.87
CA ALA A 24 -5.14 2.40 5.09
C ALA A 24 -5.11 3.14 3.76
N PRO A 25 -5.32 4.43 3.77
CA PRO A 25 -5.16 5.19 2.54
C PRO A 25 -3.73 5.14 2.04
N TRP A 26 -3.60 5.27 0.74
CA TRP A 26 -2.27 5.29 0.13
C TRP A 26 -1.55 6.59 0.45
N THR A 27 -0.29 6.48 0.76
CA THR A 27 0.58 7.63 0.95
C THR A 27 1.36 7.84 -0.33
N HIS A 28 1.29 9.04 -0.86
CA HIS A 28 1.98 9.37 -2.11
C HIS A 28 3.32 10.00 -1.78
N TRP A 29 4.37 9.41 -2.32
CA TRP A 29 5.73 9.94 -2.19
C TRP A 29 6.29 10.15 -3.58
N VAL A 30 7.13 11.15 -3.72
CA VAL A 30 7.82 11.45 -4.96
C VAL A 30 9.31 11.27 -4.74
N CYS A 31 9.92 10.49 -5.60
CA CYS A 31 11.36 10.25 -5.54
C CYS A 31 12.08 11.20 -6.47
N ASP A 32 13.38 11.29 -6.29
CA ASP A 32 14.20 12.12 -7.17
C ASP A 32 13.96 11.68 -8.62
N GLY A 33 13.93 12.63 -9.53
CA GLY A 33 13.65 12.32 -10.91
C GLY A 33 12.18 12.20 -11.23
N ASP A 34 11.32 12.66 -10.30
CA ASP A 34 9.87 12.68 -10.52
C ASP A 34 9.29 11.28 -10.65
N ILE A 35 9.82 10.34 -9.89
CA ILE A 35 9.26 8.99 -9.83
C ILE A 35 8.21 8.95 -8.74
N ASP A 36 6.99 8.62 -9.08
CA ASP A 36 5.92 8.53 -8.09
C ASP A 36 5.85 7.15 -7.47
N LEU A 37 5.54 7.14 -6.20
CA LEU A 37 5.47 5.92 -5.41
C LEU A 37 4.30 6.04 -4.46
N HIS A 38 3.53 4.98 -4.33
CA HIS A 38 2.44 4.94 -3.35
C HIS A 38 2.69 3.76 -2.43
N TRP A 39 2.50 3.99 -1.15
CA TRP A 39 2.66 2.91 -0.19
C TRP A 39 1.66 3.08 0.94
N ARG A 40 1.43 2.00 1.65
CA ARG A 40 0.54 2.06 2.82
C ARG A 40 0.82 0.85 3.70
N PRO A 41 0.57 0.99 5.01
CA PRO A 41 0.66 -0.16 5.89
C PRO A 41 -0.49 -1.12 5.61
N VAL A 42 -0.29 -2.38 5.93
CA VAL A 42 -1.34 -3.39 5.83
C VAL A 42 -2.04 -3.43 7.17
N GLU A 43 -3.34 -3.24 7.15
CA GLU A 43 -4.10 -3.28 8.39
C GLU A 43 -4.05 -4.67 8.98
N GLY A 44 -3.82 -4.73 10.29
CA GLY A 44 -3.75 -5.99 10.97
C GLY A 44 -2.42 -6.70 10.84
N ALA A 45 -1.47 -6.10 10.15
CA ALA A 45 -0.16 -6.70 9.95
C ALA A 45 0.90 -5.62 10.06
N ALA A 46 1.33 -5.35 11.27
CA ALA A 46 2.17 -4.19 11.55
C ALA A 46 3.53 -4.25 10.86
N ASP A 47 3.95 -5.43 10.43
CA ASP A 47 5.24 -5.59 9.81
C ASP A 47 5.15 -5.70 8.29
N GLN A 48 4.04 -5.26 7.71
CA GLN A 48 3.85 -5.35 6.27
C GLN A 48 3.42 -4.01 5.70
N VAL A 49 3.85 -3.76 4.47
CA VAL A 49 3.39 -2.59 3.73
C VAL A 49 3.09 -3.03 2.31
N GLU A 50 2.26 -2.25 1.65
CA GLU A 50 1.99 -2.43 0.24
C GLU A 50 2.60 -1.26 -0.50
N VAL A 51 3.19 -1.55 -1.65
CA VAL A 51 3.85 -0.53 -2.47
C VAL A 51 3.35 -0.66 -3.89
N ARG A 52 3.04 0.46 -4.49
CA ARG A 52 2.61 0.52 -5.88
C ARG A 52 3.47 1.55 -6.60
N LEU A 53 4.06 1.15 -7.69
CA LEU A 53 4.94 2.02 -8.45
C LEU A 53 4.15 2.75 -9.52
N GLU A 54 4.62 3.92 -9.86
CA GLU A 54 4.01 4.70 -10.90
C GLU A 54 3.96 3.92 -12.20
N GLY A 55 2.86 4.07 -12.92
CA GLY A 55 2.74 3.45 -14.23
C GLY A 55 2.26 2.03 -14.20
N THR A 56 1.98 1.49 -13.03
CA THR A 56 1.50 0.14 -12.93
C THR A 56 0.48 0.06 -11.81
N GLU A 57 -0.45 -0.86 -11.95
CA GLU A 57 -1.44 -1.10 -10.91
C GLU A 57 -1.05 -2.27 -10.02
N ARG A 58 0.10 -2.86 -10.29
CA ARG A 58 0.53 -3.97 -9.48
C ARG A 58 0.87 -3.52 -8.08
N VAL A 59 0.39 -4.26 -7.09
CA VAL A 59 0.65 -3.97 -5.69
C VAL A 59 1.62 -5.01 -5.17
N TYR A 60 2.72 -4.53 -4.59
CA TYR A 60 3.70 -5.41 -3.97
C TYR A 60 3.47 -5.41 -2.48
N GLN A 61 3.29 -6.58 -1.91
CA GLN A 61 3.11 -6.72 -0.46
C GLN A 61 4.45 -7.13 0.14
N LEU A 62 5.02 -6.25 0.92
CA LEU A 62 6.37 -6.41 1.43
C LEU A 62 6.34 -6.65 2.92
N HIS A 63 7.31 -7.43 3.39
CA HIS A 63 7.44 -7.76 4.80
C HIS A 63 8.67 -7.11 5.38
N ARG A 64 8.55 -6.69 6.62
CA ARG A 64 9.66 -6.03 7.29
C ARG A 64 10.77 -7.01 7.60
N GLN A 65 12.00 -6.56 7.37
CA GLN A 65 13.19 -7.35 7.65
C GLN A 65 14.08 -6.58 8.60
N GLU A 66 15.05 -7.27 9.14
CA GLU A 66 16.05 -6.63 9.98
C GLU A 66 16.81 -5.59 9.20
N ALA A 67 17.07 -4.48 9.83
CA ALA A 67 17.82 -3.42 9.21
C ALA A 67 18.61 -2.70 10.29
N GLY A 68 19.76 -2.18 9.91
CA GLY A 68 20.58 -1.44 10.84
C GLY A 68 19.96 -0.14 11.27
N SER A 69 19.21 0.50 10.39
CA SER A 69 18.49 1.72 10.71
C SER A 69 17.32 1.82 9.79
N GLY A 70 16.32 2.56 10.22
CA GLY A 70 15.12 2.71 9.44
C GLY A 70 14.33 1.42 9.39
N ALA A 71 13.46 1.33 8.41
CA ALA A 71 12.59 0.17 8.23
C ALA A 71 12.79 -0.36 6.81
N PHE A 72 13.09 -1.63 6.72
CA PHE A 72 13.37 -2.27 5.45
C PHE A 72 12.30 -3.33 5.18
N TYR A 73 11.70 -3.25 4.00
CA TYR A 73 10.64 -4.16 3.60
C TYR A 73 10.96 -4.76 2.25
N THR A 74 10.67 -6.04 2.07
CA THR A 74 10.91 -6.69 0.79
C THR A 74 10.05 -7.93 0.66
N ASP A 75 9.80 -8.34 -0.57
CA ASP A 75 9.18 -9.62 -0.88
C ASP A 75 10.14 -10.48 -1.71
N GLY A 76 11.41 -10.07 -1.77
CA GLY A 76 12.38 -10.76 -2.59
C GLY A 76 12.47 -10.22 -4.00
N GLN A 77 11.49 -9.45 -4.41
CA GLN A 77 11.47 -8.83 -5.72
C GLN A 77 11.70 -7.34 -5.63
N LEU A 78 10.86 -6.68 -4.85
CA LEU A 78 10.95 -5.24 -4.66
C LEU A 78 11.45 -4.99 -3.24
N ALA A 79 12.28 -4.00 -3.09
CA ALA A 79 12.80 -3.60 -1.78
C ALA A 79 12.46 -2.14 -1.54
N PHE A 80 11.96 -1.86 -0.36
CA PHE A 80 11.56 -0.52 0.04
C PHE A 80 12.18 -0.25 1.39
N HIS A 81 13.04 0.74 1.47
CA HIS A 81 13.74 1.09 2.69
C HIS A 81 13.34 2.49 3.09
N SER A 82 12.77 2.62 4.25
CA SER A 82 12.27 3.89 4.76
C SER A 82 13.13 4.31 5.93
N LYS A 83 13.54 5.55 5.93
CA LYS A 83 14.35 6.08 7.01
C LYS A 83 13.92 7.52 7.27
N GLY A 84 13.30 7.74 8.41
CA GLY A 84 12.75 9.04 8.70
C GLY A 84 11.65 9.38 7.73
N LYS A 85 11.79 10.48 7.05
CA LYS A 85 10.78 10.95 6.12
C LYS A 85 11.12 10.67 4.68
N GLN A 86 12.12 9.84 4.45
CA GLN A 86 12.56 9.53 3.10
C GLN A 86 12.59 8.04 2.91
N GLY A 87 12.55 7.64 1.65
CA GLY A 87 12.60 6.25 1.31
C GLY A 87 13.45 6.00 0.09
N LEU A 88 13.69 4.74 -0.15
CA LEU A 88 14.50 4.24 -1.24
C LEU A 88 13.81 2.99 -1.76
N VAL A 89 13.68 2.87 -3.06
CA VAL A 89 13.04 1.68 -3.63
C VAL A 89 13.91 1.15 -4.77
N TYR A 90 14.09 -0.16 -4.79
CA TYR A 90 14.94 -0.78 -5.79
C TYR A 90 14.54 -2.24 -5.99
N TRP A 91 15.06 -2.83 -7.07
CA TRP A 91 14.81 -4.24 -7.35
C TRP A 91 15.76 -5.08 -6.52
N ALA A 92 15.19 -5.93 -5.68
CA ALA A 92 16.00 -6.65 -4.69
C ALA A 92 17.01 -7.59 -5.32
N GLN A 93 16.68 -8.16 -6.48
CA GLN A 93 17.54 -9.18 -7.07
C GLN A 93 18.74 -8.62 -7.81
N THR A 94 18.64 -7.40 -8.27
CA THR A 94 19.72 -6.79 -9.04
C THR A 94 20.30 -5.56 -8.38
N ASP A 95 19.65 -5.09 -7.31
CA ASP A 95 20.01 -3.84 -6.64
C ASP A 95 19.86 -2.64 -7.55
N GLU A 96 19.10 -2.81 -8.62
CA GLU A 96 18.89 -1.71 -9.54
C GLU A 96 17.92 -0.70 -8.91
N LEU A 97 18.35 0.54 -8.84
CA LEU A 97 17.60 1.58 -8.17
C LEU A 97 16.39 1.99 -9.00
N ILE A 98 15.25 2.05 -8.36
CA ILE A 98 14.05 2.58 -8.99
C ILE A 98 13.88 4.04 -8.62
N GLY A 99 14.03 4.36 -7.34
CA GLY A 99 13.89 5.72 -6.88
C GLY A 99 14.56 5.92 -5.55
N ARG A 100 15.04 7.12 -5.32
CA ARG A 100 15.65 7.46 -4.05
C ARG A 100 15.21 8.85 -3.65
N GLY A 101 15.45 9.19 -2.39
CA GLY A 101 14.98 10.46 -1.89
C GLY A 101 13.49 10.57 -1.91
N CYS A 102 12.80 9.42 -1.80
CA CYS A 102 11.35 9.39 -1.88
C CYS A 102 10.76 9.99 -0.62
N LYS A 103 9.85 10.94 -0.79
CA LYS A 103 9.28 11.64 0.34
C LYS A 103 7.98 12.27 -0.10
N ALA A 104 7.25 12.78 0.86
CA ALA A 104 6.00 13.46 0.58
C ALA A 104 6.28 14.60 -0.40
N PRO A 105 5.35 14.84 -1.33
CA PRO A 105 5.56 15.92 -2.29
C PRO A 105 5.72 17.23 -1.54
N GLY A 106 6.49 18.02 -2.12
CA GLY A 106 6.90 19.11 -1.45
C GLY A 106 5.99 20.02 -0.87
N LYS A 107 6.23 20.80 -0.30
CA LYS A 107 5.62 21.61 0.18
C LYS A 107 6.47 22.45 0.61
#